data_3c33ea04083aab81583c4d40a7b7ab51
#
_entry.id   3c33ea04083aab81583c4d40a7b7ab51
#
_cell.length_a   1.000
_cell.length_b   1.000
_cell.length_c   1.000
_cell.angle_alpha   90.00
_cell.angle_beta   90.00
_cell.angle_gamma   90.00
#
_symmetry.space_group_name_H-M   'P 1'
#
loop_
_entity.id
_entity.type
_entity.pdbx_description
1 polymer ?
#
loop_
_entity_poly.entity_id
_entity_poly.type
_entity_poly.pdbx_seq_one_letter_code
_entity_poly.pdbx_strand_id
1 'polypeptide(L)'
;MKALRVVGVLSLIVVAVALACAKGPTGKAPNFALKDPAGKVIELEKLKGKVVVVNFWATWCGPCRREIPGFIEMYEQYKGKGLEIVGISLDRGGWEVVKPYIEKSKITYPIVIGDGALVDKYGGISAIPTTFVVDKKGNIAKQHVGYMTKEDLEKLVKDLL
;
A
#
# COMPACT_ATOMS: atom_id res chain seq x y z
N MET A 1 2.74 -64.61 -42.47
CA MET A 1 3.72 -63.74 -41.71
C MET A 1 3.08 -62.39 -41.56
N LYS A 2 2.51 -62.11 -40.39
CA LYS A 2 1.73 -60.89 -40.15
C LYS A 2 2.63 -59.85 -39.50
N ALA A 3 2.87 -58.74 -40.17
CA ALA A 3 3.63 -57.61 -39.62
C ALA A 3 2.74 -56.79 -38.66
N LEU A 4 3.11 -56.73 -37.40
CA LEU A 4 2.46 -55.95 -36.34
C LEU A 4 2.91 -54.50 -36.42
N ARG A 5 1.99 -53.59 -36.80
CA ARG A 5 2.22 -52.14 -36.79
C ARG A 5 2.00 -51.63 -35.36
N VAL A 6 3.07 -51.23 -34.69
CA VAL A 6 3.02 -50.50 -33.44
C VAL A 6 2.81 -49.01 -33.76
N VAL A 7 1.61 -48.53 -33.52
CA VAL A 7 1.29 -47.10 -33.58
C VAL A 7 1.65 -46.47 -32.25
N GLY A 8 2.77 -45.75 -32.23
CA GLY A 8 3.17 -44.96 -31.07
C GLY A 8 2.31 -43.73 -30.91
N VAL A 9 1.46 -43.72 -29.88
CA VAL A 9 0.73 -42.52 -29.46
C VAL A 9 1.70 -41.64 -28.69
N LEU A 10 2.21 -40.61 -29.35
CA LEU A 10 3.02 -39.58 -28.71
C LEU A 10 2.09 -38.63 -27.98
N SER A 11 1.92 -38.84 -26.67
CA SER A 11 1.11 -37.98 -25.79
C SER A 11 1.86 -36.65 -25.57
N LEU A 12 1.45 -35.60 -26.28
CA LEU A 12 1.92 -34.24 -26.04
C LEU A 12 1.32 -33.78 -24.70
N ILE A 13 2.09 -33.86 -23.62
CA ILE A 13 1.79 -33.18 -22.36
C ILE A 13 2.15 -31.70 -22.57
N VAL A 14 1.15 -30.91 -22.89
CA VAL A 14 1.27 -29.45 -22.86
C VAL A 14 1.27 -29.04 -21.39
N VAL A 15 2.46 -28.84 -20.83
CA VAL A 15 2.64 -28.20 -19.52
C VAL A 15 2.31 -26.72 -19.70
N ALA A 16 1.09 -26.34 -19.39
CA ALA A 16 0.70 -24.95 -19.25
C ALA A 16 1.38 -24.39 -17.99
N VAL A 17 2.56 -23.81 -18.16
CA VAL A 17 3.19 -23.00 -17.13
C VAL A 17 2.32 -21.74 -16.99
N ALA A 18 1.41 -21.78 -16.03
CA ALA A 18 0.68 -20.58 -15.61
C ALA A 18 1.73 -19.62 -15.03
N LEU A 19 2.04 -18.57 -15.79
CA LEU A 19 2.81 -17.43 -15.31
C LEU A 19 1.95 -16.78 -14.20
N ALA A 20 2.18 -17.19 -12.96
CA ALA A 20 1.65 -16.49 -11.80
C ALA A 20 2.33 -15.12 -11.76
N CYS A 21 1.75 -14.13 -12.43
CA CYS A 21 2.04 -12.75 -12.13
C CYS A 21 1.86 -12.63 -10.61
N ALA A 22 2.92 -12.32 -9.89
CA ALA A 22 2.87 -12.01 -8.47
C ALA A 22 1.95 -10.78 -8.30
N LYS A 23 0.64 -11.04 -8.19
CA LYS A 23 -0.30 -10.01 -7.77
C LYS A 23 0.09 -9.69 -6.34
N GLY A 24 0.36 -8.40 -6.08
CA GLY A 24 0.56 -7.93 -4.71
C GLY A 24 -0.57 -8.40 -3.79
N PRO A 25 -0.46 -8.20 -2.48
CA PRO A 25 -1.45 -8.68 -1.54
C PRO A 25 -2.84 -8.22 -1.98
N THR A 26 -3.72 -9.19 -2.24
CA THR A 26 -5.12 -8.98 -2.61
C THR A 26 -5.98 -9.49 -1.48
N GLY A 27 -7.16 -8.90 -1.30
CA GLY A 27 -8.08 -9.28 -0.24
C GLY A 27 -8.14 -8.22 0.86
N LYS A 28 -8.55 -8.63 2.06
CA LYS A 28 -8.74 -7.71 3.18
C LYS A 28 -7.41 -7.08 3.60
N ALA A 29 -7.37 -5.74 3.70
CA ALA A 29 -6.20 -5.04 4.20
C ALA A 29 -5.93 -5.42 5.67
N PRO A 30 -4.67 -5.74 6.04
CA PRO A 30 -4.32 -6.01 7.42
C PRO A 30 -4.68 -4.86 8.33
N ASN A 31 -5.46 -5.14 9.38
CA ASN A 31 -5.84 -4.11 10.35
C ASN A 31 -4.64 -3.69 11.20
N PHE A 32 -4.63 -2.42 11.56
CA PHE A 32 -3.73 -1.84 12.56
C PHE A 32 -4.49 -0.86 13.44
N ALA A 33 -4.02 -0.68 14.66
CA ALA A 33 -4.49 0.31 15.61
C ALA A 33 -3.26 0.96 16.25
N LEU A 34 -2.86 2.11 15.73
CA LEU A 34 -1.62 2.80 16.09
C LEU A 34 -1.93 4.23 16.53
N LYS A 35 -1.12 4.77 17.44
CA LYS A 35 -1.30 6.14 17.93
C LYS A 35 -0.59 7.14 17.02
N ASP A 36 -1.26 8.26 16.76
CA ASP A 36 -0.67 9.44 16.14
C ASP A 36 0.17 10.24 17.15
N PRO A 37 0.83 11.36 16.76
CA PRO A 37 1.66 12.16 17.66
C PRO A 37 0.89 12.77 18.83
N ALA A 38 -0.44 12.95 18.72
CA ALA A 38 -1.30 13.47 19.76
C ALA A 38 -1.87 12.37 20.69
N GLY A 39 -1.54 11.10 20.42
CA GLY A 39 -2.02 9.94 21.18
C GLY A 39 -3.37 9.40 20.73
N LYS A 40 -3.97 9.98 19.69
CA LYS A 40 -5.21 9.47 19.08
C LYS A 40 -4.94 8.16 18.36
N VAL A 41 -5.78 7.15 18.63
CA VAL A 41 -5.69 5.85 17.94
C VAL A 41 -6.26 5.97 16.53
N ILE A 42 -5.42 5.67 15.54
CA ILE A 42 -5.80 5.50 14.14
C ILE A 42 -5.94 3.99 13.90
N GLU A 43 -7.15 3.55 13.61
CA GLU A 43 -7.47 2.14 13.39
C GLU A 43 -8.11 1.97 12.02
N LEU A 44 -7.50 1.12 11.17
CA LEU A 44 -7.94 0.95 9.79
C LEU A 44 -9.39 0.46 9.70
N GLU A 45 -9.81 -0.46 10.58
CA GLU A 45 -11.21 -0.96 10.57
C GLU A 45 -12.25 0.12 10.85
N LYS A 46 -11.90 1.15 11.62
CA LYS A 46 -12.78 2.29 11.89
C LYS A 46 -12.87 3.29 10.75
N LEU A 47 -12.04 3.12 9.71
CA LEU A 47 -12.05 3.93 8.51
C LEU A 47 -12.90 3.31 7.37
N LYS A 48 -13.58 2.19 7.61
CA LYS A 48 -14.54 1.61 6.65
C LYS A 48 -15.56 2.64 6.20
N GLY A 49 -15.94 2.57 4.93
CA GLY A 49 -16.77 3.59 4.28
C GLY A 49 -15.97 4.70 3.60
N LYS A 50 -14.66 4.79 3.90
CA LYS A 50 -13.72 5.67 3.19
C LYS A 50 -12.80 4.87 2.29
N VAL A 51 -12.27 5.51 1.25
CA VAL A 51 -11.08 5.05 0.54
C VAL A 51 -9.88 5.44 1.39
N VAL A 52 -9.02 4.48 1.74
CA VAL A 52 -7.87 4.74 2.61
C VAL A 52 -6.58 4.50 1.85
N VAL A 53 -5.73 5.51 1.79
CA VAL A 53 -4.36 5.40 1.29
C VAL A 53 -3.45 5.10 2.47
N VAL A 54 -2.83 3.91 2.48
CA VAL A 54 -1.85 3.49 3.47
C VAL A 54 -0.47 3.57 2.83
N ASN A 55 0.34 4.53 3.26
CA ASN A 55 1.66 4.80 2.67
C ASN A 55 2.77 4.48 3.68
N PHE A 56 3.64 3.54 3.32
CA PHE A 56 4.84 3.20 4.10
C PHE A 56 6.01 4.06 3.63
N TRP A 57 6.60 4.81 4.55
CA TRP A 57 7.61 5.82 4.27
C TRP A 57 8.63 6.00 5.39
N ALA A 58 9.63 6.85 5.20
CA ALA A 58 10.54 7.29 6.25
C ALA A 58 11.10 8.69 5.96
N THR A 59 11.52 9.38 7.01
CA THR A 59 12.06 10.76 6.91
C THR A 59 13.37 10.85 6.11
N TRP A 60 14.18 9.79 6.12
CA TRP A 60 15.43 9.69 5.36
C TRP A 60 15.24 9.25 3.89
N CYS A 61 14.06 8.80 3.52
CA CYS A 61 13.75 8.30 2.19
C CYS A 61 13.51 9.46 1.20
N GLY A 62 14.44 9.68 0.29
CA GLY A 62 14.37 10.77 -0.70
C GLY A 62 13.10 10.75 -1.57
N PRO A 63 12.76 9.61 -2.23
CA PRO A 63 11.51 9.48 -2.98
C PRO A 63 10.25 9.74 -2.15
N CYS A 64 10.20 9.22 -0.90
CA CYS A 64 9.08 9.45 0.01
C CYS A 64 8.86 10.94 0.30
N ARG A 65 9.95 11.67 0.52
CA ARG A 65 9.90 13.11 0.78
C ARG A 65 9.36 13.92 -0.39
N ARG A 66 9.60 13.46 -1.63
CA ARG A 66 9.12 14.15 -2.83
C ARG A 66 7.62 13.97 -3.08
N GLU A 67 7.01 12.86 -2.63
CA GLU A 67 5.58 12.65 -2.83
C GLU A 67 4.69 13.33 -1.77
N ILE A 68 5.24 13.64 -0.59
CA ILE A 68 4.49 14.22 0.53
C ILE A 68 3.69 15.48 0.14
N PRO A 69 4.21 16.47 -0.61
CA PRO A 69 3.43 17.63 -1.01
C PRO A 69 2.17 17.24 -1.81
N GLY A 70 2.30 16.32 -2.75
CA GLY A 70 1.16 15.80 -3.53
C GLY A 70 0.14 15.08 -2.65
N PHE A 71 0.58 14.33 -1.65
CA PHE A 71 -0.30 13.65 -0.70
C PHE A 71 -1.04 14.64 0.20
N ILE A 72 -0.39 15.73 0.63
CA ILE A 72 -1.04 16.80 1.37
C ILE A 72 -2.16 17.44 0.53
N GLU A 73 -1.87 17.79 -0.72
CA GLU A 73 -2.87 18.37 -1.63
C GLU A 73 -4.05 17.42 -1.85
N MET A 74 -3.78 16.14 -2.10
CA MET A 74 -4.81 15.10 -2.24
C MET A 74 -5.67 14.98 -0.99
N TYR A 75 -5.04 14.95 0.18
CA TYR A 75 -5.77 14.88 1.45
C TYR A 75 -6.69 16.08 1.64
N GLU A 76 -6.18 17.30 1.48
CA GLU A 76 -6.98 18.52 1.62
C GLU A 76 -8.15 18.57 0.62
N GLN A 77 -7.93 18.14 -0.61
CA GLN A 77 -8.94 18.16 -1.66
C GLN A 77 -10.05 17.10 -1.49
N TYR A 78 -9.72 15.94 -0.89
CA TYR A 78 -10.60 14.77 -0.90
C TYR A 78 -11.01 14.25 0.49
N LYS A 79 -10.43 14.72 1.61
CA LYS A 79 -10.82 14.28 2.97
C LYS A 79 -12.31 14.44 3.26
N GLY A 80 -12.94 15.51 2.76
CA GLY A 80 -14.38 15.75 2.85
C GLY A 80 -15.22 14.94 1.85
N LYS A 81 -14.58 14.22 0.93
CA LYS A 81 -15.24 13.42 -0.12
C LYS A 81 -15.04 11.90 0.09
N GLY A 82 -14.57 11.50 1.27
CA GLY A 82 -14.41 10.10 1.65
C GLY A 82 -13.02 9.53 1.43
N LEU A 83 -11.98 10.36 1.22
CA LEU A 83 -10.58 9.93 1.26
C LEU A 83 -10.03 10.04 2.69
N GLU A 84 -9.25 9.05 3.08
CA GLU A 84 -8.32 9.13 4.21
C GLU A 84 -6.91 8.77 3.73
N ILE A 85 -5.90 9.41 4.30
CA ILE A 85 -4.50 9.05 4.08
C ILE A 85 -3.86 8.76 5.43
N VAL A 86 -3.16 7.64 5.55
CA VAL A 86 -2.40 7.27 6.75
C VAL A 86 -0.96 6.99 6.33
N GLY A 87 -0.04 7.84 6.76
CA GLY A 87 1.40 7.60 6.60
C GLY A 87 1.94 6.73 7.73
N ILE A 88 2.48 5.58 7.39
CA ILE A 88 3.12 4.65 8.34
C ILE A 88 4.62 4.86 8.23
N SER A 89 5.20 5.53 9.22
CA SER A 89 6.65 5.75 9.27
C SER A 89 7.38 4.49 9.73
N LEU A 90 8.46 4.15 9.03
CA LEU A 90 9.38 3.06 9.36
C LEU A 90 10.71 3.58 9.95
N ASP A 91 10.71 4.80 10.46
CA ASP A 91 11.88 5.39 11.11
C ASP A 91 12.20 4.68 12.42
N ARG A 92 13.43 4.19 12.57
CA ARG A 92 13.91 3.53 13.80
C ARG A 92 13.94 4.47 15.01
N GLY A 93 14.12 5.78 14.76
CA GLY A 93 14.09 6.81 15.80
C GLY A 93 12.67 7.19 16.24
N GLY A 94 11.64 6.59 15.65
CA GLY A 94 10.25 6.81 16.03
C GLY A 94 9.85 8.28 16.06
N TRP A 95 9.10 8.67 17.08
CA TRP A 95 8.59 10.03 17.22
C TRP A 95 9.64 11.11 17.38
N GLU A 96 10.84 10.79 17.87
CA GLU A 96 11.92 11.77 18.03
C GLU A 96 12.36 12.40 16.71
N VAL A 97 12.35 11.61 15.61
CA VAL A 97 12.72 12.07 14.27
C VAL A 97 11.49 12.43 13.42
N VAL A 98 10.36 11.76 13.65
CA VAL A 98 9.17 11.92 12.80
C VAL A 98 8.40 13.19 13.15
N LYS A 99 8.22 13.55 14.43
CA LYS A 99 7.50 14.78 14.83
C LYS A 99 8.10 16.05 14.25
N PRO A 100 9.43 16.32 14.40
CA PRO A 100 10.03 17.51 13.79
C PRO A 100 9.88 17.54 12.27
N TYR A 101 9.89 16.36 11.63
CA TYR A 101 9.72 16.27 10.19
C TYR A 101 8.29 16.61 9.75
N ILE A 102 7.27 16.11 10.46
CA ILE A 102 5.85 16.45 10.23
C ILE A 102 5.65 17.97 10.28
N GLU A 103 6.16 18.62 11.32
CA GLU A 103 6.06 20.07 11.51
C GLU A 103 6.74 20.84 10.39
N LYS A 104 8.00 20.49 10.08
CA LYS A 104 8.78 21.12 9.01
C LYS A 104 8.12 20.98 7.64
N SER A 105 7.57 19.81 7.34
CA SER A 105 6.96 19.48 6.04
C SER A 105 5.49 19.82 5.98
N LYS A 106 4.90 20.32 7.10
CA LYS A 106 3.48 20.70 7.21
C LYS A 106 2.53 19.58 6.81
N ILE A 107 2.83 18.35 7.20
CA ILE A 107 1.99 17.19 6.88
C ILE A 107 0.67 17.32 7.63
N THR A 108 -0.46 17.28 6.91
CA THR A 108 -1.81 17.49 7.46
C THR A 108 -2.61 16.20 7.63
N TYR A 109 -2.18 15.10 7.01
CA TYR A 109 -2.82 13.80 7.15
C TYR A 109 -2.22 12.98 8.31
N PRO A 110 -2.97 12.01 8.86
CA PRO A 110 -2.50 11.15 9.95
C PRO A 110 -1.18 10.45 9.66
N ILE A 111 -0.25 10.54 10.62
CA ILE A 111 1.00 9.78 10.63
C ILE A 111 1.00 8.88 11.86
N VAL A 112 1.49 7.66 11.69
CA VAL A 112 1.70 6.68 12.77
C VAL A 112 3.07 6.02 12.61
N ILE A 113 3.59 5.42 13.68
CA ILE A 113 4.83 4.64 13.62
C ILE A 113 4.47 3.17 13.40
N GLY A 114 5.02 2.59 12.34
CA GLY A 114 4.92 1.17 12.05
C GLY A 114 6.06 0.36 12.67
N ASP A 115 5.88 -0.95 12.69
CA ASP A 115 6.88 -1.92 13.13
C ASP A 115 7.07 -3.05 12.10
N GLY A 116 8.03 -3.96 12.38
CA GLY A 116 8.31 -5.09 11.52
C GLY A 116 7.12 -6.03 11.36
N ALA A 117 6.34 -6.23 12.42
CA ALA A 117 5.17 -7.11 12.38
C ALA A 117 4.08 -6.57 11.45
N LEU A 118 3.90 -5.24 11.39
CA LEU A 118 2.98 -4.62 10.46
C LEU A 118 3.51 -4.72 9.02
N VAL A 119 4.80 -4.50 8.81
CA VAL A 119 5.46 -4.68 7.51
C VAL A 119 5.23 -6.10 6.98
N ASP A 120 5.40 -7.13 7.81
CA ASP A 120 5.20 -8.54 7.44
C ASP A 120 3.73 -8.82 7.08
N LYS A 121 2.77 -8.27 7.85
CA LYS A 121 1.34 -8.41 7.55
C LYS A 121 0.96 -7.83 6.19
N TYR A 122 1.63 -6.77 5.74
CA TYR A 122 1.44 -6.18 4.41
C TYR A 122 2.24 -6.86 3.30
N GLY A 123 2.72 -8.10 3.55
CA GLY A 123 3.41 -8.94 2.57
C GLY A 123 4.92 -8.71 2.47
N GLY A 124 5.50 -8.03 3.47
CA GLY A 124 6.91 -7.66 3.47
C GLY A 124 7.21 -6.46 2.59
N ILE A 125 7.43 -5.31 3.18
CA ILE A 125 7.76 -4.06 2.44
C ILE A 125 9.25 -4.07 2.11
N SER A 126 9.59 -4.46 0.88
CA SER A 126 10.97 -4.57 0.40
C SER A 126 11.58 -3.23 -0.01
N ALA A 127 10.76 -2.23 -0.29
CA ALA A 127 11.17 -0.89 -0.69
C ALA A 127 10.17 0.17 -0.21
N ILE A 128 10.65 1.38 0.01
CA ILE A 128 9.81 2.54 0.32
C ILE A 128 10.09 3.67 -0.68
N PRO A 129 9.05 4.47 -1.03
CA PRO A 129 7.69 4.37 -0.55
C PRO A 129 6.94 3.16 -1.12
N THR A 130 6.04 2.58 -0.34
CA THR A 130 5.05 1.60 -0.81
C THR A 130 3.68 2.06 -0.36
N THR A 131 2.76 2.17 -1.32
CA THR A 131 1.41 2.69 -1.10
C THR A 131 0.37 1.62 -1.40
N PHE A 132 -0.54 1.40 -0.48
CA PHE A 132 -1.74 0.60 -0.68
C PHE A 132 -2.96 1.50 -0.72
N VAL A 133 -3.84 1.27 -1.68
CA VAL A 133 -5.17 1.88 -1.71
C VAL A 133 -6.18 0.84 -1.25
N VAL A 134 -6.88 1.15 -0.17
CA VAL A 134 -7.90 0.31 0.44
C VAL A 134 -9.28 0.86 0.09
N ASP A 135 -10.15 0.01 -0.41
CA ASP A 135 -11.52 0.37 -0.79
C ASP A 135 -12.43 0.62 0.43
N LYS A 136 -13.64 1.12 0.18
CA LYS A 136 -14.65 1.38 1.23
C LYS A 136 -15.06 0.14 2.03
N LYS A 137 -14.81 -1.08 1.50
CA LYS A 137 -15.10 -2.36 2.17
C LYS A 137 -13.93 -2.85 3.03
N GLY A 138 -12.77 -2.19 2.92
CA GLY A 138 -11.55 -2.55 3.63
C GLY A 138 -10.67 -3.56 2.89
N ASN A 139 -10.83 -3.70 1.58
CA ASN A 139 -9.98 -4.57 0.76
C ASN A 139 -8.89 -3.76 0.08
N ILE A 140 -7.71 -4.37 -0.13
CA ILE A 140 -6.65 -3.79 -0.94
C ILE A 140 -7.12 -3.79 -2.40
N ALA A 141 -7.37 -2.59 -2.93
CA ALA A 141 -7.74 -2.38 -4.32
C ALA A 141 -6.51 -2.23 -5.23
N LYS A 142 -5.47 -1.58 -4.73
CA LYS A 142 -4.23 -1.29 -5.47
C LYS A 142 -3.02 -1.31 -4.54
N GLN A 143 -1.86 -1.64 -5.13
CA GLN A 143 -0.54 -1.47 -4.51
C GLN A 143 0.38 -0.78 -5.52
N HIS A 144 1.17 0.16 -5.04
CA HIS A 144 2.21 0.83 -5.81
C HIS A 144 3.52 0.84 -5.01
N VAL A 145 4.62 0.51 -5.65
CA VAL A 145 5.97 0.55 -5.06
C VAL A 145 6.77 1.62 -5.77
N GLY A 146 7.39 2.51 -5.01
CA GLY A 146 8.17 3.62 -5.50
C GLY A 146 7.41 4.96 -5.46
N TYR A 147 8.10 6.00 -5.92
CA TYR A 147 7.57 7.36 -5.97
C TYR A 147 6.27 7.45 -6.78
N MET A 148 5.35 8.25 -6.28
CA MET A 148 4.05 8.50 -6.92
C MET A 148 3.79 10.00 -7.00
N THR A 149 3.33 10.47 -8.15
CA THR A 149 2.86 11.85 -8.30
C THR A 149 1.45 12.02 -7.73
N LYS A 150 1.03 13.27 -7.53
CA LYS A 150 -0.36 13.57 -7.14
C LYS A 150 -1.35 13.00 -8.16
N GLU A 151 -1.07 13.19 -9.45
CA GLU A 151 -1.91 12.73 -10.56
C GLU A 151 -2.03 11.20 -10.60
N ASP A 152 -0.94 10.49 -10.28
CA ASP A 152 -0.97 9.03 -10.20
C ASP A 152 -1.80 8.56 -9.01
N LEU A 153 -1.64 9.20 -7.85
CA LEU A 153 -2.47 8.92 -6.67
C LEU A 153 -3.95 9.19 -6.97
N GLU A 154 -4.26 10.33 -7.60
CA GLU A 154 -5.62 10.68 -7.97
C GLU A 154 -6.26 9.63 -8.88
N LYS A 155 -5.55 9.14 -9.90
CA LYS A 155 -6.02 8.06 -10.77
C LYS A 155 -6.32 6.77 -10.01
N LEU A 156 -5.52 6.45 -8.98
CA LEU A 156 -5.73 5.23 -8.20
C LEU A 156 -6.94 5.29 -7.28
N VAL A 157 -7.31 6.48 -6.78
CA VAL A 157 -8.38 6.64 -5.79
C VAL A 157 -9.71 7.09 -6.39
N LYS A 158 -9.70 7.81 -7.53
CA LYS A 158 -10.87 8.49 -8.09
C LYS A 158 -12.06 7.57 -8.35
N ASP A 159 -11.80 6.38 -8.89
CA ASP A 159 -12.86 5.40 -9.22
C ASP A 159 -13.40 4.68 -7.97
N LEU A 160 -12.75 4.85 -6.81
CA LEU A 160 -13.13 4.23 -5.54
C LEU A 160 -13.89 5.21 -4.62
N LEU A 161 -13.75 6.53 -4.86
CA LEU A 161 -14.41 7.58 -4.09
C LEU A 161 -15.89 7.71 -4.48
#